data_062c26efb5c51960fbec79e945b34b5e
#
_entry.id   062c26efb5c51960fbec79e945b34b5e
#
_cell.length_a   1.000
_cell.length_b   1.000
_cell.length_c   1.000
_cell.angle_alpha   90.00
_cell.angle_beta   90.00
_cell.angle_gamma   90.00
#
_symmetry.space_group_name_H-M   'P 1'
#
loop_
_entity.id
_entity.type
_entity.pdbx_description
1 polymer ?
#
loop_
_entity_poly.entity_id
_entity_poly.type
_entity_poly.pdbx_seq_one_letter_code
_entity_poly.pdbx_strand_id
1 'polypeptide(L)'
;PATAYIKGFLNTKSISAYQMDLGIEVILEMFSKDGLESLFQVSGSKLEEFGPNSQRIFALKDDYIKSIDSVIAFLQGKNPSLARQICSGNFLPEASRFAQLDDMEFAFGSMGMQDKAKHLATLYLEDLSDFIVECVDENFGFSRYAERLGRSANSFDELYNHLQNDLTFIDEITIKILK
;
A
#
# COMPACT_ATOMS: atom_id res chain seq x y z
N PRO A 1 19.50 8.62 -7.68
CA PRO A 1 20.72 8.86 -8.48
C PRO A 1 21.98 8.26 -7.84
N ALA A 2 22.22 8.45 -6.51
CA ALA A 2 23.45 7.97 -5.86
C ALA A 2 23.69 6.46 -6.01
N THR A 3 22.65 5.64 -5.80
CA THR A 3 22.72 4.18 -5.91
C THR A 3 23.06 3.72 -7.34
N ALA A 4 22.54 4.41 -8.36
CA ALA A 4 22.87 4.12 -9.76
C ALA A 4 24.35 4.37 -10.08
N TYR A 5 24.93 5.46 -9.54
CA TYR A 5 26.36 5.73 -9.68
C TYR A 5 27.22 4.70 -8.98
N ILE A 6 26.84 4.30 -7.75
CA ILE A 6 27.55 3.24 -6.99
C ILE A 6 27.52 1.93 -7.78
N LYS A 7 26.34 1.51 -8.27
CA LYS A 7 26.21 0.32 -9.11
C LYS A 7 27.07 0.41 -10.37
N GLY A 8 27.06 1.55 -11.07
CA GLY A 8 27.90 1.80 -12.24
C GLY A 8 29.39 1.64 -11.91
N PHE A 9 29.84 2.24 -10.81
CA PHE A 9 31.23 2.08 -10.34
C PHE A 9 31.59 0.63 -10.01
N LEU A 10 30.74 -0.09 -9.27
CA LEU A 10 30.97 -1.49 -8.94
C LEU A 10 31.08 -2.36 -10.19
N ASN A 11 30.25 -2.12 -11.20
CA ASN A 11 30.34 -2.80 -12.50
C ASN A 11 31.67 -2.58 -13.19
N THR A 12 32.28 -1.37 -13.09
CA THR A 12 33.64 -1.11 -13.65
C THR A 12 34.74 -1.90 -12.93
N LYS A 13 34.46 -2.39 -11.73
CA LYS A 13 35.35 -3.23 -10.91
C LYS A 13 35.02 -4.71 -11.02
N SER A 14 34.14 -5.10 -11.94
CA SER A 14 33.64 -6.48 -12.09
C SER A 14 33.02 -7.05 -10.80
N ILE A 15 32.48 -6.18 -9.96
CA ILE A 15 31.73 -6.56 -8.76
C ILE A 15 30.24 -6.60 -9.15
N SER A 16 29.64 -7.79 -9.01
CA SER A 16 28.20 -7.95 -9.23
C SER A 16 27.43 -7.17 -8.18
N ALA A 17 26.54 -6.28 -8.62
CA ALA A 17 25.72 -5.47 -7.74
C ALA A 17 24.27 -5.43 -8.22
N TYR A 18 23.33 -5.59 -7.28
CA TYR A 18 21.90 -5.46 -7.50
C TYR A 18 21.40 -4.15 -6.90
N GLN A 19 20.43 -3.52 -7.54
CA GLN A 19 19.78 -2.30 -7.04
C GLN A 19 18.27 -2.50 -7.09
N MET A 20 17.61 -2.23 -5.96
CA MET A 20 16.16 -2.28 -5.83
C MET A 20 15.67 -1.06 -5.06
N ASP A 21 14.43 -0.71 -5.22
CA ASP A 21 13.70 0.19 -4.35
C ASP A 21 12.91 -0.66 -3.34
N LEU A 22 13.45 -0.79 -2.15
CA LEU A 22 12.89 -1.67 -1.14
C LEU A 22 11.48 -1.25 -0.73
N GLY A 23 11.19 0.07 -0.71
CA GLY A 23 9.85 0.56 -0.39
C GLY A 23 8.81 0.12 -1.41
N ILE A 24 9.15 0.16 -2.71
CA ILE A 24 8.26 -0.32 -3.78
C ILE A 24 8.07 -1.83 -3.68
N GLU A 25 9.15 -2.60 -3.47
CA GLU A 25 9.06 -4.06 -3.37
C GLU A 25 8.20 -4.51 -2.19
N VAL A 26 8.36 -3.88 -1.02
CA VAL A 26 7.53 -4.16 0.17
C VAL A 26 6.06 -3.85 -0.11
N ILE A 27 5.75 -2.71 -0.73
CA ILE A 27 4.38 -2.35 -1.10
C ILE A 27 3.79 -3.35 -2.09
N LEU A 28 4.54 -3.75 -3.11
CA LEU A 28 4.06 -4.71 -4.10
C LEU A 28 3.83 -6.11 -3.51
N GLU A 29 4.69 -6.56 -2.61
CA GLU A 29 4.50 -7.83 -1.91
C GLU A 29 3.29 -7.78 -0.97
N MET A 30 3.15 -6.71 -0.18
CA MET A 30 2.05 -6.54 0.76
C MET A 30 0.70 -6.39 0.06
N PHE A 31 0.64 -5.62 -1.03
CA PHE A 31 -0.55 -5.43 -1.87
C PHE A 31 -0.62 -6.43 -3.02
N SER A 32 -0.31 -7.68 -2.74
CA SER A 32 -0.55 -8.85 -3.56
C SER A 32 -1.66 -9.70 -2.94
N LYS A 33 -2.17 -10.67 -3.69
CA LYS A 33 -3.14 -11.64 -3.16
C LYS A 33 -2.61 -12.35 -1.91
N ASP A 34 -1.39 -12.90 -1.99
CA ASP A 34 -0.75 -13.64 -0.90
C ASP A 34 -0.44 -12.70 0.30
N GLY A 35 -0.04 -11.46 0.01
CA GLY A 35 0.20 -10.44 1.02
C GLY A 35 -1.07 -10.08 1.79
N LEU A 36 -2.19 -9.86 1.10
CA LEU A 36 -3.47 -9.57 1.76
C LEU A 36 -4.03 -10.78 2.52
N GLU A 37 -3.88 -12.01 2.00
CA GLU A 37 -4.25 -13.22 2.74
C GLU A 37 -3.51 -13.30 4.08
N SER A 38 -2.20 -13.05 4.07
CA SER A 38 -1.36 -13.02 5.28
C SER A 38 -1.75 -11.87 6.21
N LEU A 39 -2.00 -10.68 5.67
CA LEU A 39 -2.43 -9.49 6.41
C LEU A 39 -3.73 -9.74 7.18
N PHE A 40 -4.77 -10.26 6.51
CA PHE A 40 -6.05 -10.56 7.14
C PHE A 40 -5.97 -11.73 8.12
N GLN A 41 -5.04 -12.65 7.92
CA GLN A 41 -4.81 -13.75 8.87
C GLN A 41 -4.22 -13.23 10.19
N VAL A 42 -3.20 -12.36 10.12
CA VAL A 42 -2.56 -11.78 11.31
C VAL A 42 -3.53 -10.90 12.10
N SER A 43 -4.33 -10.08 11.40
CA SER A 43 -5.28 -9.16 12.03
C SER A 43 -6.54 -9.84 12.59
N GLY A 44 -6.90 -11.03 12.12
CA GLY A 44 -8.17 -11.70 12.46
C GLY A 44 -8.36 -12.02 13.95
N SER A 45 -7.30 -12.14 14.73
CA SER A 45 -7.36 -12.44 16.17
C SER A 45 -7.86 -11.29 17.06
N LYS A 46 -7.88 -10.08 16.53
CA LYS A 46 -8.22 -8.84 17.26
C LYS A 46 -9.46 -8.12 16.71
N LEU A 47 -10.26 -8.81 15.88
CA LEU A 47 -11.36 -8.19 15.13
C LEU A 47 -12.36 -7.40 16.00
N GLU A 48 -12.62 -7.86 17.23
CA GLU A 48 -13.57 -7.21 18.14
C GLU A 48 -13.05 -5.86 18.68
N GLU A 49 -11.74 -5.61 18.60
CA GLU A 49 -11.09 -4.39 19.07
C GLU A 49 -11.08 -3.30 17.99
N PHE A 50 -11.40 -3.63 16.73
CA PHE A 50 -11.30 -2.71 15.60
C PHE A 50 -12.48 -1.75 15.49
N GLY A 51 -12.21 -0.57 14.96
CA GLY A 51 -13.23 0.41 14.63
C GLY A 51 -14.15 -0.06 13.49
N PRO A 52 -15.30 0.59 13.31
CA PRO A 52 -16.32 0.17 12.34
C PRO A 52 -15.81 0.08 10.89
N ASN A 53 -14.85 0.94 10.51
CA ASN A 53 -14.26 0.92 9.16
C ASN A 53 -13.42 -0.34 8.93
N SER A 54 -12.54 -0.67 9.89
CA SER A 54 -11.70 -1.86 9.80
C SER A 54 -12.51 -3.16 9.88
N GLN A 55 -13.57 -3.18 10.69
CA GLN A 55 -14.52 -4.31 10.69
C GLN A 55 -15.20 -4.48 9.33
N ARG A 56 -15.60 -3.38 8.66
CA ARG A 56 -16.16 -3.41 7.31
C ARG A 56 -15.15 -3.92 6.29
N ILE A 57 -13.91 -3.42 6.32
CA ILE A 57 -12.84 -3.86 5.41
C ILE A 57 -12.58 -5.36 5.61
N PHE A 58 -12.50 -5.83 6.86
CA PHE A 58 -12.34 -7.24 7.17
C PHE A 58 -13.51 -8.11 6.69
N ALA A 59 -14.74 -7.61 6.78
CA ALA A 59 -15.92 -8.30 6.25
C ALA A 59 -15.88 -8.44 4.71
N LEU A 60 -15.22 -7.51 4.02
CA LEU A 60 -15.03 -7.48 2.56
C LEU A 60 -13.69 -8.10 2.12
N LYS A 61 -12.96 -8.77 3.01
CA LYS A 61 -11.59 -9.27 2.76
C LYS A 61 -11.46 -10.12 1.49
N ASP A 62 -12.45 -10.98 1.22
CA ASP A 62 -12.40 -11.88 0.06
C ASP A 62 -12.48 -11.08 -1.27
N ASP A 63 -13.22 -9.97 -1.28
CA ASP A 63 -13.31 -9.08 -2.44
C ASP A 63 -12.03 -8.26 -2.60
N TYR A 64 -11.41 -7.81 -1.50
CA TYR A 64 -10.08 -7.18 -1.53
C TYR A 64 -9.02 -8.14 -2.06
N ILE A 65 -8.92 -9.36 -1.53
CA ILE A 65 -7.97 -10.39 -1.97
C ILE A 65 -8.17 -10.73 -3.45
N LYS A 66 -9.42 -10.82 -3.92
CA LYS A 66 -9.74 -11.14 -5.31
C LYS A 66 -9.37 -10.02 -6.29
N SER A 67 -9.47 -8.77 -5.89
CA SER A 67 -9.31 -7.61 -6.78
C SER A 67 -7.91 -7.02 -6.78
N ILE A 68 -7.10 -7.20 -5.72
CA ILE A 68 -5.85 -6.47 -5.49
C ILE A 68 -4.85 -6.58 -6.65
N ASP A 69 -4.55 -7.77 -7.12
CA ASP A 69 -3.56 -7.96 -8.20
C ASP A 69 -3.97 -7.23 -9.48
N SER A 70 -5.27 -7.22 -9.79
CA SER A 70 -5.81 -6.52 -10.95
C SER A 70 -5.71 -5.00 -10.78
N VAL A 71 -5.97 -4.49 -9.58
CA VAL A 71 -5.86 -3.06 -9.25
C VAL A 71 -4.40 -2.60 -9.33
N ILE A 72 -3.47 -3.36 -8.75
CA ILE A 72 -2.03 -3.06 -8.84
C ILE A 72 -1.55 -3.08 -10.30
N ALA A 73 -1.94 -4.09 -11.09
CA ALA A 73 -1.61 -4.16 -12.51
C ALA A 73 -2.17 -2.95 -13.29
N PHE A 74 -3.39 -2.49 -12.95
CA PHE A 74 -3.98 -1.30 -13.53
C PHE A 74 -3.18 -0.03 -13.21
N LEU A 75 -2.85 0.19 -11.93
CA LEU A 75 -2.07 1.34 -11.49
C LEU A 75 -0.65 1.37 -12.09
N GLN A 76 -0.07 0.19 -12.34
CA GLN A 76 1.21 0.04 -13.06
C GLN A 76 1.07 0.25 -14.58
N GLY A 77 -0.13 0.51 -15.10
CA GLY A 77 -0.38 0.68 -16.54
C GLY A 77 -0.39 -0.63 -17.35
N LYS A 78 -0.33 -1.80 -16.70
CA LYS A 78 -0.33 -3.12 -17.35
C LYS A 78 -1.72 -3.59 -17.81
N ASN A 79 -2.80 -3.04 -17.23
CA ASN A 79 -4.18 -3.40 -17.55
C ASN A 79 -5.09 -2.16 -17.67
N PRO A 80 -4.91 -1.29 -18.67
CA PRO A 80 -5.69 -0.06 -18.81
C PRO A 80 -7.18 -0.30 -19.07
N SER A 81 -7.56 -1.46 -19.58
CA SER A 81 -8.96 -1.82 -19.85
C SER A 81 -9.80 -1.98 -18.57
N LEU A 82 -9.18 -2.20 -17.42
CA LEU A 82 -9.86 -2.33 -16.13
C LEU A 82 -10.55 -1.04 -15.69
N ALA A 83 -10.15 0.12 -16.22
CA ALA A 83 -10.75 1.41 -15.88
C ALA A 83 -12.28 1.40 -16.01
N ARG A 84 -12.82 0.76 -17.05
CA ARG A 84 -14.27 0.66 -17.29
C ARG A 84 -14.98 -0.11 -16.18
N GLN A 85 -14.38 -1.20 -15.71
CA GLN A 85 -14.95 -2.02 -14.62
C GLN A 85 -14.88 -1.28 -13.28
N ILE A 86 -13.75 -0.64 -12.99
CA ILE A 86 -13.60 0.19 -11.80
C ILE A 86 -14.68 1.29 -11.77
N CYS A 87 -14.85 2.03 -12.86
CA CYS A 87 -15.84 3.12 -12.94
C CYS A 87 -17.30 2.64 -12.94
N SER A 88 -17.57 1.35 -13.13
CA SER A 88 -18.94 0.81 -13.06
C SER A 88 -19.50 0.70 -11.64
N GLY A 89 -18.67 0.86 -10.59
CA GLY A 89 -19.09 0.85 -9.19
C GLY A 89 -19.32 -0.54 -8.59
N ASN A 90 -19.07 -1.63 -9.33
CA ASN A 90 -19.31 -3.00 -8.84
C ASN A 90 -18.05 -3.87 -8.78
N PHE A 91 -16.87 -3.27 -8.97
CA PHE A 91 -15.62 -4.02 -9.05
C PHE A 91 -14.78 -3.91 -7.77
N LEU A 92 -14.69 -2.72 -7.19
CA LEU A 92 -13.93 -2.48 -5.98
C LEU A 92 -14.83 -2.65 -4.75
N PRO A 93 -14.38 -3.32 -3.68
CA PRO A 93 -15.00 -3.19 -2.38
C PRO A 93 -14.84 -1.75 -1.88
N GLU A 94 -15.90 -1.19 -1.32
CA GLU A 94 -15.98 0.21 -0.92
C GLU A 94 -16.11 0.31 0.61
N ALA A 95 -15.18 1.01 1.26
CA ALA A 95 -15.21 1.34 2.68
C ALA A 95 -15.31 2.87 2.88
N SER A 96 -14.79 3.40 3.98
CA SER A 96 -15.07 4.79 4.38
C SER A 96 -14.54 5.86 3.42
N ARG A 97 -13.43 5.57 2.72
CA ARG A 97 -12.84 6.51 1.76
C ARG A 97 -13.76 6.83 0.58
N PHE A 98 -14.65 5.89 0.23
CA PHE A 98 -15.63 6.07 -0.84
C PHE A 98 -16.84 6.93 -0.46
N ALA A 99 -17.06 7.20 0.82
CA ALA A 99 -18.20 8.01 1.28
C ALA A 99 -18.13 9.48 0.83
N GLN A 100 -16.98 9.97 0.38
CA GLN A 100 -16.75 11.36 -0.04
C GLN A 100 -16.80 11.56 -1.56
N LEU A 101 -17.24 10.55 -2.33
CA LEU A 101 -17.22 10.61 -3.80
C LEU A 101 -18.14 11.69 -4.39
N ASP A 102 -19.29 11.95 -3.78
CA ASP A 102 -20.28 12.94 -4.28
C ASP A 102 -19.71 14.37 -4.27
N ASP A 103 -18.89 14.71 -3.28
CA ASP A 103 -18.24 16.03 -3.20
C ASP A 103 -17.15 16.21 -4.28
N MET A 104 -16.62 15.12 -4.81
CA MET A 104 -15.47 15.14 -5.71
C MET A 104 -15.86 15.33 -7.18
N GLU A 105 -17.01 14.85 -7.62
CA GLU A 105 -17.49 15.14 -8.98
C GLU A 105 -17.72 16.64 -9.17
N PHE A 106 -18.13 17.34 -8.12
CA PHE A 106 -18.28 18.78 -8.11
C PHE A 106 -16.91 19.52 -8.11
N ALA A 107 -15.91 19.00 -7.37
CA ALA A 107 -14.61 19.66 -7.20
C ALA A 107 -13.68 19.51 -8.42
N PHE A 108 -13.75 18.39 -9.14
CA PHE A 108 -12.80 18.06 -10.22
C PHE A 108 -13.38 18.12 -11.64
N GLY A 109 -14.68 18.44 -11.79
CA GLY A 109 -15.33 18.51 -13.10
C GLY A 109 -15.40 17.15 -13.81
N SER A 110 -15.45 17.17 -15.15
CA SER A 110 -15.48 15.93 -15.94
C SER A 110 -14.08 15.29 -16.03
N MET A 111 -13.74 14.45 -15.07
CA MET A 111 -12.52 13.61 -15.17
C MET A 111 -12.67 12.58 -16.30
N GLY A 112 -11.59 12.35 -17.04
CA GLY A 112 -11.55 11.23 -17.97
C GLY A 112 -11.71 9.89 -17.24
N MET A 113 -12.25 8.87 -17.92
CA MET A 113 -12.48 7.54 -17.34
C MET A 113 -11.23 6.94 -16.68
N GLN A 114 -10.06 7.13 -17.29
CA GLN A 114 -8.79 6.62 -16.75
C GLN A 114 -8.41 7.32 -15.44
N ASP A 115 -8.58 8.63 -15.37
CA ASP A 115 -8.22 9.39 -14.18
C ASP A 115 -9.22 9.13 -13.04
N LYS A 116 -10.51 9.02 -13.36
CA LYS A 116 -11.53 8.57 -12.40
C LYS A 116 -11.21 7.18 -11.85
N ALA A 117 -10.86 6.24 -12.71
CA ALA A 117 -10.51 4.88 -12.28
C ALA A 117 -9.25 4.84 -11.40
N LYS A 118 -8.21 5.62 -11.72
CA LYS A 118 -7.01 5.75 -10.88
C LYS A 118 -7.33 6.33 -9.52
N HIS A 119 -8.20 7.34 -9.49
CA HIS A 119 -8.64 7.94 -8.24
C HIS A 119 -9.39 6.94 -7.36
N LEU A 120 -10.37 6.20 -7.92
CA LEU A 120 -11.09 5.14 -7.19
C LEU A 120 -10.14 4.03 -6.70
N ALA A 121 -9.16 3.64 -7.53
CA ALA A 121 -8.12 2.69 -7.13
C ALA A 121 -7.23 3.24 -6.00
N THR A 122 -7.01 4.55 -5.94
CA THR A 122 -6.28 5.18 -4.82
C THR A 122 -7.09 5.12 -3.54
N LEU A 123 -8.40 5.45 -3.56
CA LEU A 123 -9.27 5.33 -2.39
C LEU A 123 -9.33 3.90 -1.86
N TYR A 124 -9.39 2.92 -2.75
CA TYR A 124 -9.33 1.49 -2.40
C TYR A 124 -8.03 1.12 -1.66
N LEU A 125 -6.87 1.62 -2.10
CA LEU A 125 -5.60 1.39 -1.41
C LEU A 125 -5.52 2.18 -0.10
N GLU A 126 -6.12 3.37 -0.02
CA GLU A 126 -6.17 4.16 1.22
C GLU A 126 -7.06 3.50 2.28
N ASP A 127 -8.17 2.85 1.91
CA ASP A 127 -8.96 2.04 2.84
C ASP A 127 -8.12 0.90 3.42
N LEU A 128 -7.36 0.18 2.58
CA LEU A 128 -6.44 -0.86 3.05
C LEU A 128 -5.31 -0.28 3.92
N SER A 129 -4.80 0.92 3.59
CA SER A 129 -3.82 1.61 4.43
C SER A 129 -4.37 1.94 5.80
N ASP A 130 -5.61 2.46 5.89
CA ASP A 130 -6.25 2.75 7.17
C ASP A 130 -6.42 1.47 8.01
N PHE A 131 -6.78 0.36 7.37
CA PHE A 131 -6.86 -0.96 8.01
C PHE A 131 -5.50 -1.41 8.56
N ILE A 132 -4.42 -1.26 7.78
CA ILE A 132 -3.07 -1.65 8.21
C ILE A 132 -2.63 -0.81 9.40
N VAL A 133 -2.86 0.51 9.37
CA VAL A 133 -2.50 1.43 10.46
C VAL A 133 -3.21 1.06 11.75
N GLU A 134 -4.48 0.72 11.70
CA GLU A 134 -5.26 0.38 12.90
C GLU A 134 -4.95 -1.03 13.41
N CYS A 135 -4.75 -2.00 12.52
CA CYS A 135 -4.80 -3.41 12.88
C CYS A 135 -3.43 -4.10 12.92
N VAL A 136 -2.40 -3.53 12.29
CA VAL A 136 -1.13 -4.21 12.04
C VAL A 136 0.09 -3.37 12.44
N ASP A 137 0.21 -2.14 11.94
CA ASP A 137 1.35 -1.28 12.19
C ASP A 137 0.94 0.20 12.13
N GLU A 138 0.88 0.85 13.30
CA GLU A 138 0.49 2.27 13.43
C GLU A 138 1.40 3.25 12.70
N ASN A 139 2.61 2.82 12.34
CA ASN A 139 3.59 3.64 11.61
C ASN A 139 3.49 3.48 10.10
N PHE A 140 2.65 2.55 9.62
CA PHE A 140 2.41 2.40 8.18
C PHE A 140 1.76 3.64 7.59
N GLY A 141 2.05 3.92 6.33
CA GLY A 141 1.35 4.95 5.57
C GLY A 141 1.92 5.14 4.19
N PHE A 142 1.03 5.43 3.24
CA PHE A 142 1.44 5.95 1.95
C PHE A 142 1.95 7.39 2.14
N SER A 143 3.27 7.59 2.06
CA SER A 143 3.81 8.93 2.08
C SER A 143 4.19 9.38 0.68
N ARG A 144 3.73 10.56 0.29
CA ARG A 144 4.36 11.26 -0.81
C ARG A 144 5.76 11.66 -0.37
N TYR A 145 6.75 11.41 -1.24
CA TYR A 145 8.17 11.61 -0.95
C TYR A 145 8.49 12.96 -0.27
N ALA A 146 7.75 14.03 -0.61
CA ALA A 146 7.96 15.36 -0.05
C ALA A 146 7.36 15.58 1.35
N GLU A 147 6.39 14.76 1.78
CA GLU A 147 5.63 15.03 3.00
C GLU A 147 6.26 14.43 4.27
N ARG A 148 7.12 13.43 4.13
CA ARG A 148 7.68 12.67 5.26
C ARG A 148 9.21 12.63 5.34
N LEU A 149 9.93 13.40 4.53
CA LEU A 149 11.40 13.51 4.62
C LEU A 149 11.90 13.88 6.04
N GLY A 150 11.07 14.58 6.84
CA GLY A 150 11.41 14.97 8.20
C GLY A 150 10.94 13.99 9.28
N ARG A 151 10.07 13.04 8.98
CA ARG A 151 9.43 12.23 10.01
C ARG A 151 10.33 11.11 10.57
N SER A 152 11.22 10.57 9.75
CA SER A 152 12.20 9.55 10.16
C SER A 152 13.34 10.09 11.03
N ALA A 153 13.43 11.41 11.20
CA ALA A 153 14.49 12.07 11.95
C ALA A 153 14.02 12.73 13.27
N ASN A 154 12.75 12.59 13.64
CA ASN A 154 12.15 13.42 14.69
C ASN A 154 12.54 13.03 16.11
N SER A 155 12.97 11.79 16.38
CA SER A 155 13.36 11.37 17.72
C SER A 155 14.28 10.15 17.69
N PHE A 156 15.42 10.25 18.37
CA PHE A 156 16.31 9.11 18.60
C PHE A 156 15.62 8.07 19.49
N ASP A 157 14.86 8.51 20.46
CA ASP A 157 14.17 7.61 21.41
C ASP A 157 13.10 6.77 20.68
N GLU A 158 12.38 7.35 19.74
CA GLU A 158 11.42 6.65 18.89
C GLU A 158 12.11 5.58 18.04
N LEU A 159 13.20 5.93 17.37
CA LEU A 159 14.01 4.97 16.60
C LEU A 159 14.57 3.85 17.49
N TYR A 160 15.10 4.22 18.66
CA TYR A 160 15.67 3.26 19.61
C TYR A 160 14.61 2.28 20.12
N ASN A 161 13.42 2.79 20.47
CA ASN A 161 12.31 1.97 20.93
C ASN A 161 11.84 1.00 19.83
N HIS A 162 11.74 1.46 18.58
CA HIS A 162 11.42 0.58 17.46
C HIS A 162 12.43 -0.55 17.27
N LEU A 163 13.72 -0.27 17.43
CA LEU A 163 14.78 -1.29 17.33
C LEU A 163 14.77 -2.30 18.48
N GLN A 164 14.09 -1.99 19.60
CA GLN A 164 13.98 -2.88 20.76
C GLN A 164 12.65 -3.69 20.77
N ASN A 165 11.68 -3.30 19.94
CA ASN A 165 10.40 -3.98 19.83
C ASN A 165 10.52 -5.26 19.00
N ASP A 166 9.53 -6.15 19.13
CA ASP A 166 9.38 -7.30 18.26
C ASP A 166 9.19 -6.87 16.81
N LEU A 167 9.60 -7.74 15.88
CA LEU A 167 9.45 -7.49 14.45
C LEU A 167 7.96 -7.32 14.09
N THR A 168 7.68 -6.29 13.31
CA THR A 168 6.34 -6.07 12.75
C THR A 168 6.10 -6.98 11.55
N PHE A 169 4.85 -7.10 11.13
CA PHE A 169 4.50 -7.81 9.88
C PHE A 169 5.24 -7.22 8.65
N ILE A 170 5.44 -5.91 8.63
CA ILE A 170 6.17 -5.21 7.55
C ILE A 170 7.66 -5.54 7.59
N ASP A 171 8.24 -5.67 8.78
CA ASP A 171 9.64 -6.11 8.95
C ASP A 171 9.83 -7.53 8.43
N GLU A 172 8.89 -8.44 8.71
CA GLU A 172 8.94 -9.81 8.20
C GLU A 172 8.90 -9.87 6.67
N ILE A 173 8.02 -9.08 6.02
CA ILE A 173 7.99 -8.93 4.56
C ILE A 173 9.32 -8.38 4.05
N THR A 174 9.85 -7.35 4.69
CA THR A 174 11.12 -6.72 4.33
C THR A 174 12.28 -7.72 4.39
N ILE A 175 12.36 -8.50 5.46
CA ILE A 175 13.37 -9.55 5.63
C ILE A 175 13.23 -10.65 4.56
N LYS A 176 12.00 -11.02 4.21
CA LYS A 176 11.72 -11.99 3.14
C LYS A 176 12.25 -11.53 1.79
N ILE A 177 12.08 -10.25 1.46
CA ILE A 177 12.54 -9.66 0.19
C ILE A 177 14.08 -9.57 0.12
N LEU A 178 14.74 -9.37 1.27
CA LEU A 178 16.20 -9.23 1.35
C LEU A 178 16.96 -10.55 1.35
N LYS A 179 16.31 -11.69 1.50
CA LYS A 179 16.90 -13.04 1.45
C LYS A 179 16.93 -13.60 0.05
#